data_3844c85313d652a6ed3fd96b487bfaa9
#
_entry.id   3844c85313d652a6ed3fd96b487bfaa9
#
_cell.length_a   1.000
_cell.length_b   1.000
_cell.length_c   1.000
_cell.angle_alpha   90.00
_cell.angle_beta   90.00
_cell.angle_gamma   90.00
#
_symmetry.space_group_name_H-M   'P 1'
#
loop_
_entity.id
_entity.type
_entity.pdbx_description
1 polymer ?
#
loop_
_entity_poly.entity_id
_entity_poly.type
_entity_poly.pdbx_seq_one_letter_code
_entity_poly.pdbx_strand_id
1 'polypeptide(L)'
;WYTFKPGRYDFASEKNDLVTVMHEEDYIDLFIMVDQTPVQLLNDYYQLTGNPVLLPKFGFYEGHLNAYNRDYWKEASKPGEGTPFEDGKNYVESQKENGGIKESLNGEKNNYQFSARAVVDRYAAHDYPLGWVLPNDGYGAGYGQTNTLDGNIQNLKEFGDYARSKGVEIGLWTQSDLHPKEGVEPLLQRDIVKEVGTAGVRVLKTDVAWVGAGYSFGLNGVADVAKIMPQYGNSARPFIITLDGWAGTQ
;
A
#
# COMPACT_ATOMS: atom_id res chain seq x y z
N TRP A 1 -6.56 -6.71 23.21
CA TRP A 1 -6.02 -8.04 23.53
C TRP A 1 -5.28 -8.63 22.34
N TYR A 2 -4.05 -9.03 22.55
CA TYR A 2 -3.19 -9.59 21.52
C TYR A 2 -2.84 -11.06 21.84
N THR A 3 -2.93 -11.93 20.84
CA THR A 3 -2.59 -13.33 20.94
C THR A 3 -2.28 -13.93 19.57
N PHE A 4 -1.41 -14.93 19.54
CA PHE A 4 -1.08 -15.69 18.32
C PHE A 4 -2.07 -16.81 18.00
N LYS A 5 -2.97 -17.14 18.94
CA LYS A 5 -3.97 -18.19 18.74
C LYS A 5 -5.34 -17.61 18.43
N PRO A 6 -6.16 -18.29 17.63
CA PRO A 6 -7.53 -17.87 17.39
C PRO A 6 -8.31 -17.81 18.72
N GLY A 7 -9.15 -16.81 18.84
CA GLY A 7 -10.08 -16.66 19.94
C GLY A 7 -11.53 -16.63 19.45
N ARG A 8 -12.47 -16.84 20.35
CA ARG A 8 -13.90 -16.65 20.10
C ARG A 8 -14.39 -15.45 20.91
N TYR A 9 -15.07 -14.56 20.22
CA TYR A 9 -15.72 -13.39 20.81
C TYR A 9 -17.20 -13.49 20.52
N ASP A 10 -18.02 -13.53 21.57
CA ASP A 10 -19.46 -13.61 21.47
C ASP A 10 -20.08 -12.39 22.14
N PHE A 11 -20.73 -11.55 21.33
CA PHE A 11 -21.39 -10.33 21.76
C PHE A 11 -22.90 -10.57 21.90
N ALA A 12 -23.30 -11.15 23.02
CA ALA A 12 -24.69 -11.35 23.42
C ALA A 12 -25.53 -12.29 22.51
N SER A 13 -24.93 -13.32 21.92
CA SER A 13 -25.66 -14.29 21.11
C SER A 13 -26.60 -15.19 21.94
N GLU A 14 -26.24 -15.45 23.19
CA GLU A 14 -27.04 -16.29 24.10
C GLU A 14 -27.86 -15.45 25.10
N LYS A 15 -27.30 -14.33 25.58
CA LYS A 15 -27.93 -13.40 26.51
C LYS A 15 -27.59 -11.98 26.16
N ASN A 16 -28.57 -11.09 26.15
CA ASN A 16 -28.42 -9.69 25.72
C ASN A 16 -27.45 -8.84 26.54
N ASP A 17 -27.05 -9.30 27.72
CA ASP A 17 -26.18 -8.59 28.65
C ASP A 17 -24.84 -9.30 28.91
N LEU A 18 -24.55 -10.32 28.11
CA LEU A 18 -23.34 -11.13 28.27
C LEU A 18 -22.42 -11.02 27.08
N VAL A 19 -21.18 -10.66 27.33
CA VAL A 19 -20.08 -10.80 26.37
C VAL A 19 -19.15 -11.90 26.84
N THR A 20 -18.92 -12.88 25.98
CA THR A 20 -18.00 -13.98 26.27
C THR A 20 -16.76 -13.86 25.40
N VAL A 21 -15.60 -13.91 26.03
CA VAL A 21 -14.30 -13.95 25.37
C VAL A 21 -13.60 -15.23 25.76
N MET A 22 -13.22 -16.04 24.77
CA MET A 22 -12.56 -17.32 24.96
C MET A 22 -11.21 -17.34 24.22
N HIS A 23 -10.16 -17.74 24.92
CA HIS A 23 -8.82 -17.93 24.38
C HIS A 23 -8.18 -19.20 24.93
N GLU A 24 -7.39 -19.87 24.09
CA GLU A 24 -6.65 -21.08 24.46
C GLU A 24 -5.21 -20.75 24.87
N GLU A 25 -5.06 -19.76 25.76
CA GLU A 25 -3.76 -19.34 26.29
C GLU A 25 -3.83 -19.21 27.83
N ASP A 26 -2.69 -19.33 28.47
CA ASP A 26 -2.56 -19.32 29.91
C ASP A 26 -2.35 -17.92 30.51
N TYR A 27 -2.49 -16.89 29.70
CA TYR A 27 -2.42 -15.50 30.13
C TYR A 27 -3.55 -14.65 29.51
N ILE A 28 -3.86 -13.56 30.17
CA ILE A 28 -4.75 -12.52 29.67
C ILE A 28 -4.10 -11.15 29.91
N ASP A 29 -4.04 -10.36 28.86
CA ASP A 29 -3.65 -8.93 28.92
C ASP A 29 -4.79 -8.12 28.29
N LEU A 30 -5.61 -7.52 29.15
CA LEU A 30 -6.86 -6.87 28.75
C LEU A 30 -6.98 -5.49 29.39
N PHE A 31 -7.13 -4.49 28.57
CA PHE A 31 -7.45 -3.12 28.97
C PHE A 31 -8.93 -2.84 28.69
N ILE A 32 -9.65 -2.40 29.72
CA ILE A 32 -11.05 -1.99 29.59
C ILE A 32 -11.11 -0.49 29.84
N MET A 33 -11.58 0.25 28.84
CA MET A 33 -11.75 1.68 28.91
C MET A 33 -13.23 2.02 29.04
N VAL A 34 -13.59 2.85 30.00
CA VAL A 34 -14.97 3.26 30.23
C VAL A 34 -14.98 4.77 30.41
N ASP A 35 -15.69 5.47 29.53
CA ASP A 35 -15.86 6.92 29.65
C ASP A 35 -17.24 7.36 29.13
N GLN A 36 -17.57 8.64 29.29
CA GLN A 36 -18.89 9.19 29.00
C GLN A 36 -19.12 9.44 27.52
N THR A 37 -18.06 9.69 26.75
CA THR A 37 -18.16 10.02 25.33
C THR A 37 -17.15 9.22 24.50
N PRO A 38 -17.44 8.96 23.21
CA PRO A 38 -16.48 8.31 22.31
C PRO A 38 -15.14 9.04 22.17
N VAL A 39 -15.15 10.36 22.28
CA VAL A 39 -13.91 11.18 22.21
C VAL A 39 -13.03 10.93 23.45
N GLN A 40 -13.62 10.83 24.61
CA GLN A 40 -12.89 10.52 25.84
C GLN A 40 -12.33 9.10 25.80
N LEU A 41 -13.12 8.10 25.40
CA LEU A 41 -12.64 6.73 25.19
C LEU A 41 -11.46 6.67 24.21
N LEU A 42 -11.49 7.45 23.15
CA LEU A 42 -10.40 7.55 22.19
C LEU A 42 -9.13 8.17 22.81
N ASN A 43 -9.31 9.17 23.67
CA ASN A 43 -8.19 9.77 24.40
C ASN A 43 -7.55 8.76 25.37
N ASP A 44 -8.35 7.99 26.10
CA ASP A 44 -7.85 6.92 26.97
C ASP A 44 -7.07 5.85 26.19
N TYR A 45 -7.59 5.48 25.03
CA TYR A 45 -6.90 4.59 24.12
C TYR A 45 -5.53 5.14 23.67
N TYR A 46 -5.48 6.43 23.32
CA TYR A 46 -4.22 7.07 22.92
C TYR A 46 -3.21 7.24 24.06
N GLN A 47 -3.65 7.31 25.32
CA GLN A 47 -2.74 7.25 26.45
C GLN A 47 -2.03 5.89 26.55
N LEU A 48 -2.68 4.82 26.15
CA LEU A 48 -2.09 3.49 26.13
C LEU A 48 -1.22 3.24 24.90
N THR A 49 -1.66 3.66 23.72
CA THR A 49 -1.04 3.31 22.44
C THR A 49 -0.15 4.40 21.83
N GLY A 50 -0.19 5.61 22.41
CA GLY A 50 0.38 6.79 21.79
C GLY A 50 -0.60 7.48 20.83
N ASN A 51 -0.31 8.74 20.53
CA ASN A 51 -1.11 9.51 19.58
C ASN A 51 -0.87 9.05 18.15
N PRO A 52 -1.89 9.11 17.26
CA PRO A 52 -1.70 8.83 15.85
C PRO A 52 -0.67 9.79 15.23
N VAL A 53 0.04 9.28 14.24
CA VAL A 53 1.00 10.07 13.47
C VAL A 53 0.26 11.15 12.69
N LEU A 54 0.77 12.37 12.74
CA LEU A 54 0.26 13.45 11.90
C LEU A 54 0.67 13.21 10.44
N LEU A 55 -0.29 12.81 9.62
CA LEU A 55 -0.07 12.60 8.20
C LEU A 55 0.30 13.90 7.47
N PRO A 56 1.12 13.83 6.40
CA PRO A 56 1.28 14.95 5.50
C PRO A 56 -0.05 15.28 4.80
N LYS A 57 -0.23 16.53 4.39
CA LYS A 57 -1.50 16.96 3.76
C LYS A 57 -1.90 16.10 2.55
N PHE A 58 -0.95 15.71 1.71
CA PHE A 58 -1.22 14.87 0.56
C PHE A 58 -1.75 13.48 0.94
N GLY A 59 -1.42 12.98 2.13
CA GLY A 59 -1.79 11.65 2.60
C GLY A 59 -3.28 11.41 2.74
N PHE A 60 -4.10 12.47 2.77
CA PHE A 60 -5.56 12.35 2.87
C PHE A 60 -6.26 12.10 1.53
N TYR A 61 -5.55 12.12 0.41
CA TYR A 61 -6.11 12.00 -0.93
C TYR A 61 -5.43 10.88 -1.70
N GLU A 62 -5.83 9.65 -1.39
CA GLU A 62 -5.24 8.43 -1.95
C GLU A 62 -5.84 8.06 -3.31
N GLY A 63 -4.98 7.70 -4.26
CA GLY A 63 -5.32 6.93 -5.45
C GLY A 63 -4.66 5.55 -5.38
N HIS A 64 -5.42 4.53 -5.05
CA HIS A 64 -4.93 3.16 -4.99
C HIS A 64 -5.13 2.48 -6.33
N LEU A 65 -4.04 2.15 -7.01
CA LEU A 65 -4.06 1.42 -8.26
C LEU A 65 -3.71 -0.03 -7.98
N ASN A 66 -4.60 -0.93 -8.35
CA ASN A 66 -4.35 -2.34 -8.15
C ASN A 66 -3.40 -2.86 -9.22
N ALA A 67 -2.25 -3.38 -8.82
CA ALA A 67 -1.35 -4.23 -9.60
C ALA A 67 -0.86 -3.68 -10.95
N TYR A 68 -0.45 -2.42 -11.04
CA TYR A 68 0.17 -1.88 -12.26
C TYR A 68 1.41 -2.67 -12.68
N ASN A 69 1.62 -2.78 -14.00
CA ASN A 69 2.56 -3.66 -14.68
C ASN A 69 2.25 -5.17 -14.56
N ARG A 70 1.08 -5.50 -14.05
CA ARG A 70 0.60 -6.87 -13.95
C ARG A 70 -0.65 -7.10 -14.78
N ASP A 71 -1.62 -6.19 -14.73
CA ASP A 71 -2.93 -6.36 -15.30
C ASP A 71 -2.91 -6.13 -16.82
N TYR A 72 -3.89 -6.70 -17.47
CA TYR A 72 -4.07 -6.64 -18.92
C TYR A 72 -5.50 -6.26 -19.25
N TRP A 73 -5.66 -5.57 -20.36
CA TRP A 73 -6.96 -5.12 -20.85
C TRP A 73 -7.20 -5.62 -22.26
N LYS A 74 -8.43 -5.94 -22.58
CA LYS A 74 -8.87 -6.33 -23.91
C LYS A 74 -10.15 -5.62 -24.28
N GLU A 75 -10.28 -5.20 -25.54
CA GLU A 75 -11.52 -4.59 -26.03
C GLU A 75 -12.70 -5.55 -25.80
N ALA A 76 -13.78 -5.03 -25.22
CA ALA A 76 -14.98 -5.80 -24.93
C ALA A 76 -15.61 -6.31 -26.23
N SER A 77 -16.04 -7.56 -26.24
CA SER A 77 -16.64 -8.20 -27.43
C SER A 77 -18.15 -7.98 -27.52
N LYS A 78 -18.78 -7.53 -26.42
CA LYS A 78 -20.24 -7.35 -26.36
C LYS A 78 -20.59 -5.90 -26.03
N PRO A 79 -21.64 -5.33 -26.66
CA PRO A 79 -22.13 -4.01 -26.32
C PRO A 79 -22.51 -3.89 -24.84
N GLY A 80 -22.04 -2.82 -24.18
CA GLY A 80 -22.33 -2.53 -22.77
C GLY A 80 -21.52 -3.33 -21.75
N GLU A 81 -20.59 -4.17 -22.19
CA GLU A 81 -19.64 -4.88 -21.33
C GLU A 81 -18.40 -4.02 -21.10
N GLY A 82 -17.80 -4.14 -19.91
CA GLY A 82 -16.52 -3.53 -19.57
C GLY A 82 -16.58 -2.07 -19.15
N THR A 83 -15.40 -1.49 -19.02
CA THR A 83 -15.17 -0.10 -18.59
C THR A 83 -14.92 0.78 -19.81
N PRO A 84 -15.60 1.92 -19.96
CA PRO A 84 -15.37 2.86 -21.04
C PRO A 84 -14.03 3.60 -20.85
N PHE A 85 -13.30 3.78 -21.96
CA PHE A 85 -12.06 4.54 -22.02
C PHE A 85 -12.18 5.74 -22.97
N GLU A 86 -11.17 6.61 -22.98
CA GLU A 86 -11.16 7.89 -23.71
C GLU A 86 -11.23 7.74 -25.24
N ASP A 87 -10.85 6.60 -25.76
CA ASP A 87 -10.96 6.26 -27.18
C ASP A 87 -12.38 5.90 -27.64
N GLY A 88 -13.35 5.93 -26.70
CA GLY A 88 -14.74 5.61 -26.97
C GLY A 88 -15.05 4.11 -27.01
N LYS A 89 -14.08 3.27 -26.64
CA LYS A 89 -14.27 1.82 -26.56
C LYS A 89 -14.41 1.36 -25.13
N ASN A 90 -15.00 0.19 -24.95
CA ASN A 90 -15.05 -0.49 -23.67
C ASN A 90 -14.00 -1.59 -23.61
N TYR A 91 -13.41 -1.74 -22.43
CA TYR A 91 -12.39 -2.76 -22.17
C TYR A 91 -12.75 -3.59 -20.93
N VAL A 92 -12.40 -4.85 -20.98
CA VAL A 92 -12.52 -5.81 -19.85
C VAL A 92 -11.15 -6.25 -19.38
N GLU A 93 -11.04 -6.61 -18.13
CA GLU A 93 -9.83 -7.24 -17.60
C GLU A 93 -9.51 -8.52 -18.38
N SER A 94 -8.23 -8.77 -18.61
CA SER A 94 -7.77 -9.86 -19.43
C SER A 94 -6.43 -10.40 -18.92
N GLN A 95 -5.80 -11.26 -19.71
CA GLN A 95 -4.50 -11.86 -19.44
C GLN A 95 -3.64 -11.80 -20.70
N LYS A 96 -2.34 -11.93 -20.54
CA LYS A 96 -1.37 -11.93 -21.63
C LYS A 96 -1.72 -12.96 -22.71
N GLU A 97 -2.11 -14.13 -22.28
CA GLU A 97 -2.44 -15.28 -23.14
C GLU A 97 -3.67 -15.02 -24.02
N ASN A 98 -4.52 -14.11 -23.61
CA ASN A 98 -5.72 -13.70 -24.35
C ASN A 98 -5.48 -12.51 -25.28
N GLY A 99 -4.22 -12.12 -25.51
CA GLY A 99 -3.85 -10.96 -26.33
C GLY A 99 -4.17 -9.63 -25.65
N GLY A 100 -4.17 -9.60 -24.33
CA GLY A 100 -4.43 -8.39 -23.55
C GLY A 100 -3.32 -7.35 -23.68
N ILE A 101 -3.71 -6.08 -23.57
CA ILE A 101 -2.84 -4.92 -23.51
C ILE A 101 -2.37 -4.78 -22.08
N LYS A 102 -1.05 -4.88 -21.84
CA LYS A 102 -0.48 -4.77 -20.52
C LYS A 102 -0.50 -3.33 -20.02
N GLU A 103 -0.90 -3.13 -18.77
CA GLU A 103 -0.73 -1.86 -18.07
C GLU A 103 0.75 -1.49 -17.91
N SER A 104 1.00 -0.20 -17.76
CA SER A 104 2.33 0.36 -17.60
C SER A 104 2.34 1.54 -16.64
N LEU A 105 3.50 1.96 -16.16
CA LEU A 105 3.61 3.19 -15.38
C LEU A 105 3.51 4.44 -16.27
N ASN A 106 4.20 4.43 -17.39
CA ASN A 106 4.45 5.62 -18.20
C ASN A 106 3.77 5.65 -19.58
N GLY A 107 3.00 4.62 -19.92
CA GLY A 107 2.36 4.51 -21.24
C GLY A 107 3.28 3.93 -22.30
N GLU A 108 4.15 3.03 -21.92
CA GLU A 108 5.08 2.34 -22.82
C GLU A 108 4.31 1.58 -23.92
N LYS A 109 4.91 1.45 -25.09
CA LYS A 109 4.33 0.79 -26.27
C LYS A 109 3.03 1.46 -26.79
N ASN A 110 2.93 2.78 -26.62
CA ASN A 110 1.76 3.56 -27.04
C ASN A 110 0.44 3.18 -26.35
N ASN A 111 0.51 2.61 -25.15
CA ASN A 111 -0.66 2.22 -24.36
C ASN A 111 -0.96 3.22 -23.24
N TYR A 112 -0.89 4.52 -23.54
CA TYR A 112 -1.03 5.57 -22.53
C TYR A 112 -2.31 5.46 -21.71
N GLN A 113 -3.44 5.18 -22.34
CA GLN A 113 -4.72 5.07 -21.63
C GLN A 113 -4.73 3.97 -20.55
N PHE A 114 -3.85 2.96 -20.65
CA PHE A 114 -3.66 1.90 -19.66
C PHE A 114 -2.42 2.15 -18.80
N SER A 115 -2.10 3.39 -18.50
CA SER A 115 -0.95 3.75 -17.69
C SER A 115 -1.33 4.43 -16.37
N ALA A 116 -0.43 4.37 -15.40
CA ALA A 116 -0.57 5.10 -14.16
C ALA A 116 -0.59 6.62 -14.38
N ARG A 117 0.12 7.13 -15.41
CA ARG A 117 0.02 8.55 -15.81
C ARG A 117 -1.39 8.92 -16.24
N ALA A 118 -2.04 8.08 -17.06
CA ALA A 118 -3.40 8.33 -17.49
C ALA A 118 -4.39 8.36 -16.33
N VAL A 119 -4.17 7.54 -15.28
CA VAL A 119 -4.99 7.60 -14.06
C VAL A 119 -4.82 8.93 -13.35
N VAL A 120 -3.60 9.41 -13.17
CA VAL A 120 -3.35 10.75 -12.59
C VAL A 120 -4.06 11.85 -13.40
N ASP A 121 -4.01 11.76 -14.71
CA ASP A 121 -4.68 12.72 -15.59
C ASP A 121 -6.21 12.65 -15.50
N ARG A 122 -6.79 11.44 -15.36
CA ARG A 122 -8.24 11.27 -15.17
C ARG A 122 -8.73 11.90 -13.87
N TYR A 123 -8.00 11.73 -12.77
CA TYR A 123 -8.33 12.42 -11.52
C TYR A 123 -8.39 13.94 -11.74
N ALA A 124 -7.39 14.49 -12.39
CA ALA A 124 -7.36 15.93 -12.71
C ALA A 124 -8.49 16.36 -13.67
N ALA A 125 -8.78 15.56 -14.70
CA ALA A 125 -9.84 15.85 -15.67
C ALA A 125 -11.24 15.83 -15.07
N HIS A 126 -11.44 15.05 -14.00
CA HIS A 126 -12.71 14.95 -13.28
C HIS A 126 -12.77 15.83 -12.01
N ASP A 127 -11.76 16.68 -11.79
CA ASP A 127 -11.64 17.53 -10.59
C ASP A 127 -11.72 16.72 -9.28
N TYR A 128 -11.19 15.49 -9.28
CA TYR A 128 -11.06 14.68 -8.08
C TYR A 128 -9.71 14.97 -7.41
N PRO A 129 -9.71 15.21 -6.09
CA PRO A 129 -8.46 15.44 -5.38
C PRO A 129 -7.61 14.18 -5.36
N LEU A 130 -6.33 14.33 -5.71
CA LEU A 130 -5.34 13.27 -5.66
C LEU A 130 -4.06 13.82 -5.04
N GLY A 131 -3.67 13.31 -3.88
CA GLY A 131 -2.45 13.72 -3.20
C GLY A 131 -1.31 12.74 -3.40
N TRP A 132 -1.62 11.46 -3.53
CA TRP A 132 -0.64 10.42 -3.81
C TRP A 132 -1.28 9.22 -4.50
N VAL A 133 -0.46 8.48 -5.22
CA VAL A 133 -0.88 7.30 -5.98
C VAL A 133 0.00 6.11 -5.63
N LEU A 134 -0.62 4.97 -5.40
CA LEU A 134 0.03 3.70 -5.08
C LEU A 134 -0.16 2.70 -6.23
N PRO A 135 0.86 2.49 -7.10
CA PRO A 135 0.91 1.31 -7.95
C PRO A 135 1.16 0.08 -7.06
N ASN A 136 0.12 -0.67 -6.74
CA ASN A 136 0.17 -1.66 -5.67
C ASN A 136 1.23 -2.76 -5.95
N ASP A 137 0.98 -3.85 -6.49
CA ASP A 137 1.74 -5.09 -6.50
C ASP A 137 3.06 -5.12 -7.30
N GLY A 138 3.76 -4.05 -7.42
CA GLY A 138 5.05 -4.07 -8.08
C GLY A 138 5.07 -3.38 -9.44
N TYR A 139 5.90 -2.41 -9.48
CA TYR A 139 6.08 -1.49 -10.59
C TYR A 139 6.99 -2.02 -11.71
N GLY A 140 7.56 -3.18 -11.56
CA GLY A 140 8.63 -3.63 -12.46
C GLY A 140 8.32 -4.92 -13.23
N ALA A 141 8.03 -6.00 -12.55
CA ALA A 141 8.03 -7.34 -13.11
C ALA A 141 6.70 -8.10 -12.95
N GLY A 142 5.69 -7.50 -12.35
CA GLY A 142 4.38 -8.10 -12.14
C GLY A 142 4.13 -8.49 -10.69
N TYR A 143 3.01 -9.15 -10.45
CA TYR A 143 2.54 -9.49 -9.11
C TYR A 143 3.56 -10.32 -8.31
N GLY A 144 3.80 -9.91 -7.07
CA GLY A 144 4.78 -10.53 -6.22
C GLY A 144 6.23 -10.30 -6.62
N GLN A 145 6.49 -9.60 -7.72
CA GLN A 145 7.83 -9.24 -8.18
C GLN A 145 8.19 -7.86 -7.64
N THR A 146 9.24 -7.80 -6.87
CA THR A 146 9.67 -6.57 -6.16
C THR A 146 11.12 -6.23 -6.47
N ASN A 147 11.54 -6.43 -7.72
CA ASN A 147 12.89 -6.09 -8.10
C ASN A 147 13.07 -4.57 -8.25
N THR A 148 14.26 -4.11 -7.92
CA THR A 148 14.68 -2.71 -8.02
C THR A 148 15.89 -2.57 -8.91
N LEU A 149 15.92 -3.32 -10.01
CA LEU A 149 16.95 -3.17 -11.03
C LEU A 149 16.95 -1.74 -11.58
N ASP A 150 18.11 -1.26 -11.99
CA ASP A 150 18.30 0.15 -12.39
C ASP A 150 17.29 0.63 -13.45
N GLY A 151 16.94 -0.22 -14.42
CA GLY A 151 15.91 0.10 -15.41
C GLY A 151 14.52 0.31 -14.81
N ASN A 152 14.15 -0.43 -13.77
CA ASN A 152 12.87 -0.27 -13.07
C ASN A 152 12.87 0.99 -12.20
N ILE A 153 13.99 1.31 -11.57
CA ILE A 153 14.15 2.55 -10.79
C ILE A 153 14.03 3.76 -11.70
N GLN A 154 14.63 3.74 -12.88
CA GLN A 154 14.51 4.83 -13.84
C GLN A 154 13.07 5.02 -14.31
N ASN A 155 12.39 3.93 -14.66
CA ASN A 155 10.98 3.97 -15.05
C ASN A 155 10.07 4.49 -13.93
N LEU A 156 10.31 4.06 -12.69
CA LEU A 156 9.61 4.55 -11.52
C LEU A 156 9.89 6.04 -11.27
N LYS A 157 11.14 6.47 -11.42
CA LYS A 157 11.50 7.88 -11.31
C LYS A 157 10.77 8.75 -12.33
N GLU A 158 10.72 8.33 -13.59
CA GLU A 158 10.00 9.02 -14.64
C GLU A 158 8.51 9.19 -14.33
N PHE A 159 7.89 8.13 -13.80
CA PHE A 159 6.51 8.21 -13.32
C PHE A 159 6.38 9.16 -12.13
N GLY A 160 7.27 9.06 -11.14
CA GLY A 160 7.27 9.93 -9.97
C GLY A 160 7.46 11.41 -10.32
N ASP A 161 8.35 11.71 -11.24
CA ASP A 161 8.57 13.09 -11.72
C ASP A 161 7.33 13.64 -12.43
N TYR A 162 6.66 12.80 -13.23
CA TYR A 162 5.39 13.16 -13.85
C TYR A 162 4.30 13.43 -12.81
N ALA A 163 4.08 12.52 -11.88
CA ALA A 163 3.08 12.66 -10.83
C ALA A 163 3.32 13.94 -10.00
N ARG A 164 4.56 14.18 -9.57
CA ARG A 164 4.93 15.39 -8.83
C ARG A 164 4.71 16.66 -9.63
N SER A 165 4.90 16.64 -10.96
CA SER A 165 4.56 17.79 -11.81
C SER A 165 3.08 18.16 -11.78
N LYS A 166 2.23 17.22 -11.36
CA LYS A 166 0.78 17.38 -11.15
C LYS A 166 0.41 17.59 -9.67
N GLY A 167 1.39 17.70 -8.77
CA GLY A 167 1.17 17.82 -7.34
C GLY A 167 0.85 16.51 -6.63
N VAL A 168 1.13 15.36 -7.25
CA VAL A 168 0.84 14.02 -6.74
C VAL A 168 2.13 13.32 -6.34
N GLU A 169 2.18 12.79 -5.13
CA GLU A 169 3.29 11.95 -4.65
C GLU A 169 3.08 10.48 -5.03
N ILE A 170 4.13 9.67 -4.94
CA ILE A 170 4.04 8.24 -5.23
C ILE A 170 4.32 7.39 -4.00
N GLY A 171 3.58 6.28 -3.90
CA GLY A 171 3.78 5.22 -2.93
C GLY A 171 4.10 3.89 -3.61
N LEU A 172 4.61 2.95 -2.84
CA LEU A 172 4.84 1.58 -3.30
C LEU A 172 4.34 0.56 -2.29
N TRP A 173 3.89 -0.56 -2.83
CA TRP A 173 3.61 -1.76 -2.07
C TRP A 173 4.88 -2.59 -1.88
N THR A 174 5.01 -3.25 -0.73
CA THR A 174 6.11 -4.17 -0.44
C THR A 174 5.64 -5.34 0.42
N GLN A 175 6.14 -6.52 0.12
CA GLN A 175 5.89 -7.73 0.91
C GLN A 175 7.15 -8.39 1.44
N SER A 176 8.34 -7.91 1.11
CA SER A 176 9.57 -8.65 1.34
C SER A 176 10.68 -7.75 1.87
N ASP A 177 11.83 -8.36 2.07
CA ASP A 177 13.03 -7.65 2.51
C ASP A 177 13.28 -6.37 1.71
N LEU A 178 13.63 -5.34 2.43
CA LEU A 178 13.78 -3.98 1.92
C LEU A 178 15.19 -3.68 1.41
N HIS A 179 16.10 -4.61 1.57
CA HIS A 179 17.50 -4.41 1.22
C HIS A 179 18.04 -5.56 0.36
N PRO A 180 18.90 -5.24 -0.62
CA PRO A 180 19.61 -6.26 -1.38
C PRO A 180 20.41 -7.20 -0.47
N LYS A 181 20.39 -8.49 -0.78
CA LYS A 181 21.11 -9.52 -0.02
C LYS A 181 22.06 -10.29 -0.94
N GLU A 182 23.25 -10.57 -0.44
CA GLU A 182 24.21 -11.43 -1.15
C GLU A 182 23.64 -12.85 -1.34
N GLY A 183 23.84 -13.41 -2.53
CA GLY A 183 23.37 -14.75 -2.87
C GLY A 183 21.87 -14.89 -3.18
N VAL A 184 21.10 -13.81 -3.13
CA VAL A 184 19.69 -13.81 -3.53
C VAL A 184 19.56 -13.29 -4.96
N GLU A 185 18.70 -13.92 -5.76
CA GLU A 185 18.46 -13.47 -7.13
C GLU A 185 17.94 -12.03 -7.19
N PRO A 186 18.45 -11.18 -8.11
CA PRO A 186 18.03 -9.78 -8.20
C PRO A 186 16.53 -9.56 -8.33
N LEU A 187 15.81 -10.50 -8.95
CA LEU A 187 14.35 -10.43 -9.10
C LEU A 187 13.58 -10.49 -7.77
N LEU A 188 14.22 -11.01 -6.72
CA LEU A 188 13.62 -11.15 -5.38
C LEU A 188 14.09 -10.07 -4.41
N GLN A 189 14.90 -9.13 -4.88
CA GLN A 189 15.49 -8.09 -4.04
C GLN A 189 14.81 -6.74 -4.24
N ARG A 190 14.80 -5.97 -3.15
CA ARG A 190 14.40 -4.55 -3.15
C ARG A 190 15.56 -3.68 -2.72
N ASP A 191 15.57 -2.47 -3.23
CA ASP A 191 16.45 -1.41 -2.76
C ASP A 191 15.62 -0.18 -2.43
N ILE A 192 15.05 -0.17 -1.24
CA ILE A 192 14.19 0.92 -0.78
C ILE A 192 14.93 2.25 -0.71
N VAL A 193 16.24 2.24 -0.49
CA VAL A 193 17.06 3.47 -0.50
C VAL A 193 17.02 4.12 -1.89
N LYS A 194 17.15 3.32 -2.96
CA LYS A 194 16.99 3.82 -4.34
C LYS A 194 15.56 4.24 -4.64
N GLU A 195 14.57 3.49 -4.20
CA GLU A 195 13.15 3.84 -4.39
C GLU A 195 12.83 5.19 -3.77
N VAL A 196 13.25 5.41 -2.54
CA VAL A 196 13.03 6.66 -1.81
C VAL A 196 13.94 7.79 -2.34
N GLY A 197 15.23 7.53 -2.46
CA GLY A 197 16.24 8.55 -2.79
C GLY A 197 16.25 8.92 -4.27
N THR A 198 16.17 7.95 -5.17
CA THR A 198 16.25 8.17 -6.62
C THR A 198 14.87 8.39 -7.24
N ALA A 199 13.91 7.52 -6.98
CA ALA A 199 12.57 7.62 -7.56
C ALA A 199 11.63 8.55 -6.79
N GLY A 200 11.98 8.91 -5.56
CA GLY A 200 11.22 9.85 -4.75
C GLY A 200 9.95 9.28 -4.16
N VAL A 201 9.94 8.01 -3.82
CA VAL A 201 8.81 7.37 -3.11
C VAL A 201 8.60 8.04 -1.75
N ARG A 202 7.36 8.33 -1.41
CA ARG A 202 6.98 9.01 -0.16
C ARG A 202 6.07 8.19 0.74
N VAL A 203 5.45 7.14 0.22
CA VAL A 203 4.54 6.26 0.94
C VAL A 203 4.96 4.82 0.72
N LEU A 204 4.92 4.01 1.77
CA LEU A 204 5.11 2.56 1.66
C LEU A 204 3.93 1.84 2.32
N LYS A 205 3.32 0.94 1.54
CA LYS A 205 2.36 -0.03 2.03
C LYS A 205 3.08 -1.35 2.29
N THR A 206 3.25 -1.69 3.57
CA THR A 206 3.83 -2.98 3.97
C THR A 206 2.74 -4.03 4.14
N ASP A 207 2.94 -5.20 3.56
CA ASP A 207 1.91 -6.24 3.45
C ASP A 207 2.51 -7.65 3.59
N VAL A 208 1.69 -8.60 3.85
CA VAL A 208 1.81 -10.08 3.93
C VAL A 208 3.08 -10.68 4.55
N ALA A 209 4.26 -10.32 4.13
CA ALA A 209 5.50 -10.96 4.61
C ALA A 209 6.02 -10.42 5.95
N TRP A 210 5.42 -9.36 6.45
CA TRP A 210 5.80 -8.73 7.71
C TRP A 210 5.28 -9.48 8.93
N VAL A 211 4.29 -10.32 8.73
CA VAL A 211 3.67 -11.14 9.78
C VAL A 211 4.52 -12.37 10.14
N GLY A 212 5.46 -12.77 9.26
CA GLY A 212 6.05 -14.11 9.21
C GLY A 212 6.68 -14.63 10.50
N ALA A 213 7.76 -14.01 10.97
CA ALA A 213 8.54 -14.54 12.09
C ALA A 213 8.11 -13.99 13.46
N GLY A 214 6.93 -13.41 13.55
CA GLY A 214 6.35 -12.86 14.78
C GLY A 214 6.41 -11.34 14.85
N TYR A 215 5.91 -10.85 15.97
CA TYR A 215 5.70 -9.42 16.21
C TYR A 215 6.93 -8.54 16.01
N SER A 216 8.04 -8.95 16.59
CA SER A 216 9.30 -8.17 16.51
C SER A 216 9.82 -8.04 15.08
N PHE A 217 9.55 -9.02 14.22
CA PHE A 217 9.94 -8.98 12.82
C PHE A 217 9.17 -7.87 12.06
N GLY A 218 7.85 -7.83 12.18
CA GLY A 218 7.03 -6.79 11.58
C GLY A 218 7.36 -5.39 12.09
N LEU A 219 7.51 -5.24 13.41
CA LEU A 219 7.88 -3.97 14.03
C LEU A 219 9.23 -3.44 13.54
N ASN A 220 10.24 -4.29 13.45
CA ASN A 220 11.57 -3.89 12.96
C ASN A 220 11.52 -3.46 11.50
N GLY A 221 10.75 -4.14 10.66
CA GLY A 221 10.57 -3.76 9.26
C GLY A 221 9.96 -2.37 9.10
N VAL A 222 8.91 -2.07 9.84
CA VAL A 222 8.29 -0.74 9.86
C VAL A 222 9.27 0.33 10.38
N ALA A 223 10.02 0.02 11.45
CA ALA A 223 11.02 0.93 12.01
C ALA A 223 12.17 1.25 11.03
N ASP A 224 12.56 0.29 10.21
CA ASP A 224 13.59 0.53 9.18
C ASP A 224 13.09 1.49 8.10
N VAL A 225 11.87 1.34 7.63
CA VAL A 225 11.23 2.29 6.71
C VAL A 225 11.16 3.69 7.31
N ALA A 226 10.80 3.79 8.58
CA ALA A 226 10.73 5.06 9.30
C ALA A 226 12.07 5.80 9.37
N LYS A 227 13.19 5.09 9.35
CA LYS A 227 14.55 5.67 9.31
C LYS A 227 14.97 6.05 7.88
N ILE A 228 14.62 5.22 6.89
CA ILE A 228 15.03 5.41 5.49
C ILE A 228 14.39 6.66 4.89
N MET A 229 13.13 6.91 5.16
CA MET A 229 12.41 8.07 4.61
C MET A 229 13.08 9.42 4.92
N PRO A 230 13.38 9.78 6.18
CA PRO A 230 14.04 11.04 6.48
C PRO A 230 15.48 11.11 5.93
N GLN A 231 16.21 10.02 5.99
CA GLN A 231 17.62 9.98 5.62
C GLN A 231 17.86 10.13 4.12
N TYR A 232 17.05 9.46 3.29
CA TYR A 232 17.24 9.40 1.84
C TYR A 232 16.17 10.12 1.04
N GLY A 233 15.06 10.45 1.65
CA GLY A 233 13.90 11.09 1.05
C GLY A 233 13.85 12.61 1.23
N ASN A 234 15.00 13.30 1.32
CA ASN A 234 15.08 14.74 1.50
C ASN A 234 14.32 15.22 2.76
N SER A 235 14.58 14.56 3.88
CA SER A 235 13.94 14.81 5.18
C SER A 235 12.41 14.65 5.18
N ALA A 236 11.88 13.87 4.25
CA ALA A 236 10.46 13.55 4.22
C ALA A 236 10.05 12.78 5.48
N ARG A 237 8.89 13.11 6.05
CA ARG A 237 8.32 12.33 7.14
C ARG A 237 7.94 10.94 6.65
N PRO A 238 8.13 9.88 7.46
CA PRO A 238 7.62 8.56 7.14
C PRO A 238 6.10 8.60 6.95
N PHE A 239 5.64 7.97 5.87
CA PHE A 239 4.24 7.66 5.69
C PHE A 239 4.13 6.18 5.31
N ILE A 240 3.67 5.39 6.27
CA ILE A 240 3.62 3.93 6.17
C ILE A 240 2.18 3.50 6.41
N ILE A 241 1.66 2.68 5.49
CA ILE A 241 0.42 1.94 5.67
C ILE A 241 0.83 0.48 5.88
N THR A 242 0.48 -0.07 7.02
CA THR A 242 0.81 -1.47 7.33
C THR A 242 -0.43 -2.27 7.65
N LEU A 243 -0.52 -3.48 7.11
CA LEU A 243 -1.52 -4.48 7.48
C LEU A 243 -1.07 -5.31 8.69
N ASP A 244 0.22 -5.28 9.00
CA ASP A 244 0.88 -6.12 9.98
C ASP A 244 1.23 -5.37 11.26
N GLY A 245 0.78 -4.15 11.38
CA GLY A 245 0.91 -3.33 12.56
C GLY A 245 -0.40 -3.16 13.30
N TRP A 246 -0.30 -2.69 14.50
CA TRP A 246 -1.42 -2.25 15.30
C TRP A 246 -1.12 -0.89 15.93
N ALA A 247 -2.09 -0.33 16.61
CA ALA A 247 -1.93 0.97 17.24
C ALA A 247 -0.65 1.03 18.08
N GLY A 248 0.14 2.07 17.87
CA GLY A 248 1.44 2.25 18.52
C GLY A 248 2.65 1.63 17.78
N THR A 249 2.45 0.93 16.66
CA THR A 249 3.55 0.43 15.83
C THR A 249 4.30 1.55 15.08
N GLN A 250 3.63 2.63 14.77
CA GLN A 250 4.16 3.76 13.99
C GLN A 250 4.81 4.83 14.84
#